data_daf8fbc7b84b7d22b15153203755fda9
#
_entry.id   daf8fbc7b84b7d22b15153203755fda9
#
_cell.length_a   1.000
_cell.length_b   1.000
_cell.length_c   1.000
_cell.angle_alpha   90.00
_cell.angle_beta   90.00
_cell.angle_gamma   90.00
#
_symmetry.space_group_name_H-M   'P 1'
#
loop_
_entity.id
_entity.type
_entity.pdbx_description
1 polymer ?
#
loop_
_entity_poly.entity_id
_entity_poly.type
_entity_poly.pdbx_seq_one_letter_code
_entity_poly.pdbx_strand_id
1 'polypeptide(L)'
;YITDFEYTPTPTITYRVGSIVLRKELLWIHNRTQLMIRYTLLEAPSDVRLRLRPFFAFRDKHALTHANMEADGRSRPIPGGVKCRLYSDFPWLYLQTDCRDAEFVPAPDWYYNFEYAREIERGYEGDEDLLTTGYFELSLGRRQSVIFSASVEAIPDPAAIGGMFAEALSARSRKVDFLSCLRHSARQFVVRRRDGRAEVLAGYPWYGQIGRQTLVALPGIALEQGRTEDCLDVLDTV
;
A
#
# COMPACT_ATOMS: atom_id res chain seq x y z
N TYR A 1 -14.68 15.93 -4.60
CA TYR A 1 -15.56 14.95 -3.93
C TYR A 1 -15.29 13.57 -4.51
N ILE A 2 -15.45 12.51 -3.69
CA ILE A 2 -15.48 11.12 -4.17
C ILE A 2 -16.82 10.92 -4.87
N THR A 3 -16.80 10.45 -6.12
CA THR A 3 -18.00 10.20 -6.92
C THR A 3 -18.29 8.72 -7.09
N ASP A 4 -17.25 7.88 -6.96
CA ASP A 4 -17.39 6.44 -7.12
C ASP A 4 -16.31 5.69 -6.36
N PHE A 5 -16.64 4.47 -5.91
CA PHE A 5 -15.73 3.54 -5.26
C PHE A 5 -16.02 2.11 -5.73
N GLU A 6 -15.03 1.50 -6.36
CA GLU A 6 -15.05 0.11 -6.80
C GLU A 6 -14.01 -0.69 -6.01
N TYR A 7 -14.32 -1.95 -5.72
CA TYR A 7 -13.39 -2.83 -4.98
C TYR A 7 -12.82 -3.96 -5.84
N THR A 8 -13.24 -4.10 -7.08
CA THR A 8 -12.87 -5.22 -7.95
C THR A 8 -12.33 -4.71 -9.29
N PRO A 9 -11.15 -5.16 -9.75
CA PRO A 9 -10.23 -6.14 -9.15
C PRO A 9 -9.38 -5.59 -8.00
N THR A 10 -9.33 -4.29 -7.83
CA THR A 10 -8.54 -3.59 -6.82
C THR A 10 -9.28 -2.34 -6.33
N PRO A 11 -9.05 -1.86 -5.10
CA PRO A 11 -9.68 -0.64 -4.62
C PRO A 11 -9.42 0.54 -5.57
N THR A 12 -10.50 1.08 -6.11
CA THR A 12 -10.50 2.16 -7.10
C THR A 12 -11.42 3.25 -6.64
N ILE A 13 -10.91 4.47 -6.59
CA ILE A 13 -11.64 5.66 -6.14
C ILE A 13 -11.65 6.67 -7.27
N THR A 14 -12.80 7.17 -7.62
CA THR A 14 -12.96 8.25 -8.59
C THR A 14 -13.30 9.55 -7.87
N TYR A 15 -12.51 10.58 -8.16
CA TYR A 15 -12.65 11.91 -7.62
C TYR A 15 -13.12 12.88 -8.71
N ARG A 16 -14.03 13.80 -8.37
CA ARG A 16 -14.40 14.93 -9.22
C ARG A 16 -14.14 16.25 -8.51
N VAL A 17 -13.42 17.13 -9.18
CA VAL A 17 -13.14 18.50 -8.74
C VAL A 17 -13.45 19.43 -9.90
N GLY A 18 -14.64 20.03 -9.90
CA GLY A 18 -15.16 20.79 -11.04
C GLY A 18 -15.25 19.92 -12.30
N SER A 19 -14.57 20.34 -13.37
CA SER A 19 -14.47 19.60 -14.64
C SER A 19 -13.38 18.52 -14.68
N ILE A 20 -12.63 18.36 -13.61
CA ILE A 20 -11.54 17.36 -13.52
C ILE A 20 -12.09 16.08 -12.91
N VAL A 21 -11.83 14.94 -13.56
CA VAL A 21 -12.12 13.60 -13.03
C VAL A 21 -10.83 12.80 -12.97
N LEU A 22 -10.43 12.43 -11.75
CA LEU A 22 -9.23 11.67 -11.47
C LEU A 22 -9.60 10.32 -10.84
N ARG A 23 -9.04 9.23 -11.38
CA ARG A 23 -9.17 7.88 -10.82
C ARG A 23 -7.88 7.49 -10.13
N LYS A 24 -8.01 6.91 -8.92
CA LYS A 24 -6.93 6.38 -8.11
C LYS A 24 -7.17 4.89 -7.88
N GLU A 25 -6.22 4.05 -8.27
CA GLU A 25 -6.26 2.60 -8.11
C GLU A 25 -5.12 2.16 -7.18
N LEU A 26 -5.43 1.38 -6.14
CA LEU A 26 -4.44 0.92 -5.17
C LEU A 26 -4.16 -0.57 -5.39
N LEU A 27 -2.88 -0.93 -5.46
CA LEU A 27 -2.45 -2.30 -5.68
C LEU A 27 -1.30 -2.65 -4.75
N TRP A 28 -1.58 -3.51 -3.76
CA TRP A 28 -0.55 -4.13 -2.95
C TRP A 28 0.06 -5.31 -3.71
N ILE A 29 1.38 -5.34 -3.86
CA ILE A 29 2.07 -6.41 -4.58
C ILE A 29 2.17 -7.63 -3.66
N HIS A 30 1.70 -8.77 -4.15
CA HIS A 30 1.71 -10.02 -3.37
C HIS A 30 3.15 -10.45 -3.08
N ASN A 31 3.40 -10.90 -1.83
CA ASN A 31 4.71 -11.32 -1.32
C ASN A 31 5.81 -10.26 -1.37
N ARG A 32 5.46 -8.97 -1.51
CA ARG A 32 6.41 -7.85 -1.41
C ARG A 32 5.88 -6.78 -0.47
N THR A 33 6.78 -6.12 0.22
CA THR A 33 6.44 -4.92 0.99
C THR A 33 6.42 -3.72 0.04
N GLN A 34 5.43 -3.71 -0.84
CA GLN A 34 5.29 -2.73 -1.91
C GLN A 34 3.84 -2.39 -2.19
N LEU A 35 3.52 -1.11 -2.15
CA LEU A 35 2.25 -0.53 -2.58
C LEU A 35 2.47 0.23 -3.88
N MET A 36 1.64 -0.03 -4.88
CA MET A 36 1.57 0.75 -6.10
C MET A 36 0.25 1.48 -6.19
N ILE A 37 0.27 2.72 -6.64
CA ILE A 37 -0.92 3.55 -6.80
C ILE A 37 -0.90 4.12 -8.21
N ARG A 38 -1.92 3.78 -9.02
CA ARG A 38 -2.10 4.38 -10.34
C ARG A 38 -3.09 5.54 -10.26
N TYR A 39 -2.67 6.69 -10.76
CA TYR A 39 -3.53 7.85 -10.96
C TYR A 39 -3.79 8.02 -12.45
N THR A 40 -5.06 8.07 -12.85
CA THR A 40 -5.50 8.27 -14.24
C THR A 40 -6.37 9.51 -14.35
N LEU A 41 -5.97 10.46 -15.18
CA LEU A 41 -6.80 11.63 -15.48
C LEU A 41 -7.84 11.24 -16.54
N LEU A 42 -9.09 11.04 -16.12
CA LEU A 42 -10.18 10.65 -17.02
C LEU A 42 -10.70 11.81 -17.84
N GLU A 43 -10.96 12.94 -17.17
CA GLU A 43 -11.50 14.15 -17.77
C GLU A 43 -10.77 15.37 -17.23
N ALA A 44 -10.41 16.28 -18.09
CA ALA A 44 -9.93 17.62 -17.77
C ALA A 44 -10.05 18.52 -19.02
N PRO A 45 -10.21 19.84 -18.85
CA PRO A 45 -10.21 20.79 -19.97
C PRO A 45 -8.81 21.03 -20.56
N SER A 46 -7.77 20.80 -19.77
CA SER A 46 -6.35 20.92 -20.15
C SER A 46 -5.52 19.97 -19.29
N ASP A 47 -4.22 19.88 -19.52
CA ASP A 47 -3.31 19.18 -18.64
C ASP A 47 -3.40 19.72 -17.21
N VAL A 48 -3.27 18.84 -16.24
CA VAL A 48 -3.34 19.20 -14.82
C VAL A 48 -2.00 18.95 -14.15
N ARG A 49 -1.65 19.82 -13.22
CA ARG A 49 -0.53 19.60 -12.33
C ARG A 49 -1.00 18.74 -11.16
N LEU A 50 -0.47 17.54 -11.06
CA LEU A 50 -0.72 16.61 -9.96
C LEU A 50 0.41 16.73 -8.94
N ARG A 51 0.04 16.91 -7.67
CA ARG A 51 0.97 16.90 -6.55
C ARG A 51 0.66 15.73 -5.64
N LEU A 52 1.63 14.84 -5.47
CA LEU A 52 1.54 13.66 -4.60
C LEU A 52 2.42 13.89 -3.37
N ARG A 53 1.79 14.04 -2.21
CA ARG A 53 2.48 14.23 -0.93
C ARG A 53 2.30 12.98 -0.08
N PRO A 54 3.34 12.17 0.11
CA PRO A 54 3.30 11.03 1.01
C PRO A 54 3.42 11.48 2.47
N PHE A 55 2.66 10.85 3.35
CA PHE A 55 2.78 10.97 4.79
C PHE A 55 3.29 9.66 5.36
N PHE A 56 4.16 9.74 6.37
CA PHE A 56 4.88 8.59 6.88
C PHE A 56 4.55 8.32 8.35
N ALA A 57 4.27 7.05 8.64
CA ALA A 57 4.16 6.49 9.96
C ALA A 57 5.24 5.40 10.12
N PHE A 58 6.49 5.79 10.37
CA PHE A 58 7.59 4.86 10.65
C PHE A 58 7.51 4.41 12.11
N ARG A 59 6.66 3.42 12.38
CA ARG A 59 6.37 2.94 13.73
C ARG A 59 5.86 1.51 13.72
N ASP A 60 5.79 0.89 14.89
CA ASP A 60 5.00 -0.33 15.07
C ASP A 60 3.51 -0.06 14.81
N LYS A 61 2.81 -1.06 14.31
CA LYS A 61 1.38 -0.95 13.97
C LYS A 61 0.47 -0.63 15.16
N HIS A 62 0.93 -0.92 16.39
CA HIS A 62 0.19 -0.70 17.63
C HIS A 62 0.62 0.56 18.38
N ALA A 63 1.62 1.28 17.90
CA ALA A 63 2.07 2.52 18.50
C ALA A 63 1.77 3.69 17.58
N LEU A 64 1.23 4.79 18.10
CA LEU A 64 1.05 6.03 17.37
C LEU A 64 2.28 6.93 17.55
N THR A 65 2.55 7.79 16.57
CA THR A 65 3.72 8.67 16.57
C THR A 65 3.28 10.11 16.67
N HIS A 66 3.98 10.88 17.51
CA HIS A 66 3.83 12.33 17.59
C HIS A 66 5.08 13.03 17.10
N ALA A 67 4.93 14.29 16.69
CA ALA A 67 6.03 15.11 16.22
C ALA A 67 7.18 15.14 17.23
N ASN A 68 8.39 14.86 16.74
CA ASN A 68 9.58 14.79 17.57
C ASN A 68 10.83 15.28 16.82
N MET A 69 11.92 15.48 17.55
CA MET A 69 13.18 15.99 17.00
C MET A 69 14.12 14.89 16.48
N GLU A 70 13.78 13.62 16.65
CA GLU A 70 14.62 12.48 16.25
C GLU A 70 14.38 12.08 14.80
N ALA A 71 13.21 12.41 14.25
CA ALA A 71 12.83 12.05 12.89
C ALA A 71 13.68 12.77 11.85
N ASP A 72 14.34 12.01 10.98
CA ASP A 72 15.10 12.54 9.83
C ASP A 72 14.15 12.84 8.66
N GLY A 73 13.81 14.11 8.47
CA GLY A 73 12.98 14.60 7.37
C GLY A 73 13.66 14.68 6.01
N ARG A 74 14.93 14.23 5.89
CA ARG A 74 15.69 14.31 4.63
C ARG A 74 15.32 13.18 3.68
N SER A 75 15.25 13.53 2.39
CA SER A 75 15.14 12.59 1.28
C SER A 75 16.46 12.52 0.51
N ARG A 76 16.73 11.37 -0.12
CA ARG A 76 17.91 11.16 -0.99
C ARG A 76 17.42 10.77 -2.38
N PRO A 77 17.91 11.45 -3.43
CA PRO A 77 17.54 11.14 -4.81
C PRO A 77 17.95 9.71 -5.20
N ILE A 78 17.10 9.06 -5.99
CA ILE A 78 17.33 7.77 -6.65
C ILE A 78 16.74 7.83 -8.05
N PRO A 79 17.02 6.88 -8.94
CA PRO A 79 16.35 6.80 -10.24
C PRO A 79 14.82 6.77 -10.11
N GLY A 80 14.14 7.71 -10.77
CA GLY A 80 12.67 7.83 -10.76
C GLY A 80 12.04 8.28 -9.45
N GLY A 81 12.85 8.82 -8.49
CA GLY A 81 12.27 9.32 -7.25
C GLY A 81 13.24 9.56 -6.13
N VAL A 82 12.85 9.23 -4.92
CA VAL A 82 13.63 9.44 -3.68
C VAL A 82 13.52 8.26 -2.75
N LYS A 83 14.48 8.15 -1.82
CA LYS A 83 14.37 7.30 -0.63
C LYS A 83 14.44 8.14 0.63
N CYS A 84 13.73 7.71 1.65
CA CYS A 84 13.71 8.34 2.97
C CYS A 84 13.73 7.28 4.09
N ARG A 85 14.13 7.68 5.27
CA ARG A 85 14.11 6.85 6.47
C ARG A 85 14.10 7.77 7.68
N LEU A 86 13.00 7.80 8.41
CA LEU A 86 12.81 8.73 9.52
C LEU A 86 13.67 8.36 10.75
N TYR A 87 13.82 7.06 11.01
CA TYR A 87 14.60 6.55 12.15
C TYR A 87 15.57 5.47 11.70
N SER A 88 16.72 5.37 12.34
CA SER A 88 17.86 4.53 11.91
C SER A 88 17.59 3.03 11.96
N ASP A 89 16.71 2.59 12.84
CA ASP A 89 16.29 1.20 13.08
C ASP A 89 15.25 0.67 12.09
N PHE A 90 14.65 1.57 11.27
CA PHE A 90 13.72 1.19 10.22
C PHE A 90 14.41 0.99 8.85
N PRO A 91 13.81 0.22 7.94
CA PRO A 91 14.30 0.09 6.57
C PRO A 91 14.16 1.40 5.79
N TRP A 92 14.93 1.54 4.70
CA TRP A 92 14.69 2.61 3.74
C TRP A 92 13.36 2.41 3.04
N LEU A 93 12.60 3.49 2.89
CA LEU A 93 11.40 3.55 2.04
C LEU A 93 11.77 4.23 0.72
N TYR A 94 11.53 3.52 -0.37
CA TYR A 94 11.78 3.98 -1.74
C TYR A 94 10.47 4.44 -2.34
N LEU A 95 10.43 5.68 -2.79
CA LEU A 95 9.29 6.32 -3.43
C LEU A 95 9.66 6.60 -4.87
N GLN A 96 9.06 5.89 -5.82
CA GLN A 96 9.42 5.96 -7.22
C GLN A 96 8.17 6.07 -8.11
N THR A 97 8.33 6.61 -9.31
CA THR A 97 7.27 6.75 -10.31
C THR A 97 7.80 6.39 -11.70
N ASP A 98 6.92 5.94 -12.59
CA ASP A 98 7.20 5.71 -14.00
C ASP A 98 7.21 6.99 -14.84
N CYS A 99 6.81 8.12 -14.26
CA CYS A 99 6.83 9.42 -14.93
C CYS A 99 8.24 10.02 -14.92
N ARG A 100 8.82 10.19 -16.11
CA ARG A 100 10.17 10.76 -16.25
C ARG A 100 10.24 12.24 -15.88
N ASP A 101 9.15 12.97 -16.07
CA ASP A 101 9.07 14.42 -15.83
C ASP A 101 8.60 14.73 -14.40
N ALA A 102 8.45 13.72 -13.55
CA ALA A 102 8.10 13.92 -12.16
C ALA A 102 9.30 14.50 -11.39
N GLU A 103 9.08 15.64 -10.75
CA GLU A 103 10.05 16.28 -9.88
C GLU A 103 9.68 16.04 -8.42
N PHE A 104 10.67 15.67 -7.60
CA PHE A 104 10.48 15.64 -6.16
C PHE A 104 10.97 16.96 -5.55
N VAL A 105 10.07 17.65 -4.87
CA VAL A 105 10.34 18.91 -4.16
C VAL A 105 10.52 18.60 -2.68
N PRO A 106 11.75 18.69 -2.12
CA PRO A 106 11.98 18.53 -0.70
C PRO A 106 11.25 19.62 0.10
N ALA A 107 10.36 19.23 0.98
CA ALA A 107 9.61 20.11 1.86
C ALA A 107 9.21 19.33 3.13
N PRO A 108 10.19 19.03 4.02
CA PRO A 108 9.91 18.28 5.23
C PRO A 108 9.03 19.12 6.17
N ASP A 109 7.94 18.49 6.65
CA ASP A 109 7.01 19.14 7.54
C ASP A 109 6.21 18.11 8.33
N TRP A 110 5.83 18.44 9.57
CA TRP A 110 4.92 17.68 10.38
C TRP A 110 3.48 18.13 10.15
N TYR A 111 2.61 17.17 9.96
CA TYR A 111 1.17 17.35 9.91
C TYR A 111 0.57 16.75 11.17
N TYR A 112 -0.15 17.57 11.92
CA TYR A 112 -0.58 17.27 13.28
C TYR A 112 -2.03 16.79 13.34
N ASN A 113 -2.32 16.00 14.39
CA ASN A 113 -3.68 15.64 14.79
C ASN A 113 -4.46 14.88 13.71
N PHE A 114 -3.85 13.87 13.09
CA PHE A 114 -4.61 12.90 12.32
C PHE A 114 -5.44 12.05 13.26
N GLU A 115 -6.77 12.08 13.09
CA GLU A 115 -7.70 11.34 13.93
C GLU A 115 -8.12 10.02 13.27
N TYR A 116 -8.02 8.93 14.02
CA TYR A 116 -8.49 7.59 13.64
C TYR A 116 -9.77 7.26 14.39
N ALA A 117 -10.91 7.74 13.90
CA ALA A 117 -12.21 7.59 14.57
C ALA A 117 -12.54 6.14 14.96
N ARG A 118 -12.13 5.14 14.15
CA ARG A 118 -12.36 3.73 14.44
C ARG A 118 -11.52 3.19 15.59
N GLU A 119 -10.34 3.71 15.83
CA GLU A 119 -9.53 3.34 16.99
C GLU A 119 -10.11 3.96 18.26
N ILE A 120 -10.54 5.21 18.18
CA ILE A 120 -11.22 5.92 19.29
C ILE A 120 -12.53 5.19 19.68
N GLU A 121 -13.36 4.78 18.72
CA GLU A 121 -14.57 3.98 18.95
C GLU A 121 -14.31 2.67 19.69
N ARG A 122 -13.10 2.13 19.59
CA ARG A 122 -12.66 0.90 20.27
C ARG A 122 -12.01 1.16 21.62
N GLY A 123 -11.85 2.41 22.01
CA GLY A 123 -11.20 2.80 23.26
C GLY A 123 -9.67 2.80 23.20
N TYR A 124 -9.09 2.84 21.99
CA TYR A 124 -7.64 2.99 21.77
C TYR A 124 -7.29 4.46 21.55
N GLU A 125 -6.00 4.76 21.68
CA GLU A 125 -5.45 6.04 21.25
C GLU A 125 -5.66 6.19 19.74
N GLY A 126 -6.11 7.35 19.28
CA GLY A 126 -6.50 7.56 17.90
C GLY A 126 -5.96 8.85 17.26
N ASP A 127 -5.03 9.55 17.91
CA ASP A 127 -4.43 10.79 17.40
C ASP A 127 -2.97 10.53 17.01
N GLU A 128 -2.56 10.97 15.83
CA GLU A 128 -1.21 10.78 15.31
C GLU A 128 -0.72 12.01 14.56
N ASP A 129 0.59 12.27 14.63
CA ASP A 129 1.25 13.24 13.75
C ASP A 129 2.05 12.50 12.69
N LEU A 130 1.96 12.97 11.44
CA LEU A 130 2.63 12.36 10.30
C LEU A 130 3.64 13.31 9.68
N LEU A 131 4.87 12.83 9.47
CA LEU A 131 5.91 13.57 8.77
C LEU A 131 5.80 13.34 7.26
N THR A 132 5.99 14.39 6.48
CA THR A 132 6.32 14.29 5.06
C THR A 132 7.74 14.78 4.83
N THR A 133 8.45 14.19 3.85
CA THR A 133 9.77 14.69 3.42
C THR A 133 9.68 15.63 2.22
N GLY A 134 8.48 15.78 1.64
CA GLY A 134 8.23 16.59 0.46
C GLY A 134 7.08 16.03 -0.39
N TYR A 135 7.08 16.38 -1.67
CA TYR A 135 6.05 15.93 -2.59
C TYR A 135 6.60 15.75 -4.01
N PHE A 136 5.97 14.85 -4.76
CA PHE A 136 6.17 14.77 -6.20
C PHE A 136 5.25 15.75 -6.91
N GLU A 137 5.77 16.44 -7.91
CA GLU A 137 4.99 17.29 -8.80
C GLU A 137 5.20 16.82 -10.24
N LEU A 138 4.10 16.66 -10.97
CA LEU A 138 4.12 16.19 -12.36
C LEU A 138 2.92 16.75 -13.13
N SER A 139 3.06 16.81 -14.44
CA SER A 139 1.98 17.17 -15.36
C SER A 139 1.29 15.88 -15.83
N LEU A 140 -0.04 15.89 -15.87
CA LEU A 140 -0.83 14.75 -16.32
C LEU A 140 -1.85 15.20 -17.34
N GLY A 141 -1.73 14.70 -18.56
CA GLY A 141 -2.67 14.96 -19.66
C GLY A 141 -3.91 14.08 -19.59
N ARG A 142 -4.97 14.50 -20.27
CA ARG A 142 -6.22 13.74 -20.35
C ARG A 142 -5.98 12.31 -20.85
N ARG A 143 -6.56 11.31 -20.16
CA ARG A 143 -6.42 9.86 -20.39
C ARG A 143 -5.00 9.32 -20.18
N GLN A 144 -4.10 10.12 -19.63
CA GLN A 144 -2.80 9.65 -19.17
C GLN A 144 -2.88 9.10 -17.75
N SER A 145 -1.92 8.23 -17.45
CA SER A 145 -1.77 7.65 -16.12
C SER A 145 -0.34 7.78 -15.65
N VAL A 146 -0.17 7.85 -14.35
CA VAL A 146 1.12 7.75 -13.67
C VAL A 146 1.00 6.71 -12.56
N ILE A 147 2.04 5.92 -12.35
CA ILE A 147 2.11 4.96 -11.27
C ILE A 147 3.16 5.40 -10.27
N PHE A 148 2.71 5.52 -9.02
CA PHE A 148 3.56 5.80 -7.87
C PHE A 148 3.78 4.49 -7.10
N SER A 149 5.03 4.19 -6.75
CA SER A 149 5.43 3.02 -5.98
C SER A 149 6.06 3.45 -4.65
N ALA A 150 5.59 2.86 -3.55
CA ALA A 150 6.22 2.92 -2.24
C ALA A 150 6.66 1.51 -1.85
N SER A 151 7.96 1.30 -1.61
CA SER A 151 8.54 -0.02 -1.36
C SER A 151 9.71 0.06 -0.39
N VAL A 152 10.01 -1.05 0.29
CA VAL A 152 11.26 -1.21 1.06
C VAL A 152 12.44 -1.66 0.21
N GLU A 153 12.22 -1.90 -1.07
CA GLU A 153 13.24 -2.25 -2.06
C GLU A 153 13.22 -1.27 -3.22
N ALA A 154 14.40 -0.89 -3.72
CA ALA A 154 14.50 -0.03 -4.89
C ALA A 154 14.09 -0.77 -6.17
N ILE A 155 13.39 -0.08 -7.06
CA ILE A 155 13.18 -0.53 -8.43
C ILE A 155 14.35 0.04 -9.27
N PRO A 156 15.27 -0.82 -9.79
CA PRO A 156 16.46 -0.34 -10.49
C PRO A 156 16.14 0.46 -11.76
N ASP A 157 15.12 0.04 -12.49
CA ASP A 157 14.63 0.74 -13.69
C ASP A 157 13.18 1.20 -13.48
N PRO A 158 12.94 2.50 -13.29
CA PRO A 158 11.58 3.05 -13.12
C PRO A 158 10.64 2.78 -14.31
N ALA A 159 11.16 2.56 -15.51
CA ALA A 159 10.35 2.19 -16.69
C ALA A 159 9.65 0.84 -16.52
N ALA A 160 10.17 -0.05 -15.66
CA ALA A 160 9.54 -1.33 -15.35
C ALA A 160 8.28 -1.21 -14.49
N ILE A 161 8.06 -0.09 -13.81
CA ILE A 161 6.93 0.10 -12.86
C ILE A 161 5.59 -0.17 -13.51
N GLY A 162 5.38 0.32 -14.74
CA GLY A 162 4.14 0.09 -15.50
C GLY A 162 3.88 -1.39 -15.77
N GLY A 163 4.91 -2.14 -16.19
CA GLY A 163 4.84 -3.58 -16.40
C GLY A 163 4.55 -4.36 -15.12
N MET A 164 5.24 -4.02 -14.02
CA MET A 164 5.01 -4.63 -12.71
C MET A 164 3.56 -4.43 -12.22
N PHE A 165 3.01 -3.24 -12.41
CA PHE A 165 1.61 -2.96 -12.06
C PHE A 165 0.64 -3.80 -12.90
N ALA A 166 0.85 -3.87 -14.21
CA ALA A 166 -0.01 -4.62 -15.12
C ALA A 166 0.02 -6.12 -14.81
N GLU A 167 1.20 -6.69 -14.57
CA GLU A 167 1.38 -8.09 -14.17
C GLU A 167 0.66 -8.40 -12.87
N ALA A 168 0.92 -7.60 -11.82
CA ALA A 168 0.29 -7.79 -10.51
C ALA A 168 -1.24 -7.63 -10.56
N LEU A 169 -1.75 -6.71 -11.40
CA LEU A 169 -3.19 -6.54 -11.61
C LEU A 169 -3.80 -7.76 -12.33
N SER A 170 -3.12 -8.29 -13.35
CA SER A 170 -3.60 -9.47 -14.10
C SER A 170 -3.63 -10.73 -13.25
N ALA A 171 -2.73 -10.85 -12.28
CA ALA A 171 -2.68 -11.96 -11.33
C ALA A 171 -3.81 -11.90 -10.27
N ARG A 172 -4.56 -10.79 -10.17
CA ARG A 172 -5.68 -10.68 -9.25
C ARG A 172 -6.86 -11.55 -9.68
N SER A 173 -7.32 -12.38 -8.77
CA SER A 173 -8.52 -13.20 -8.98
C SER A 173 -9.75 -12.30 -9.16
N ARG A 174 -10.55 -12.59 -10.18
CA ARG A 174 -11.86 -11.94 -10.33
C ARG A 174 -12.82 -12.42 -9.25
N LYS A 175 -13.46 -11.49 -8.56
CA LYS A 175 -14.46 -11.76 -7.53
C LYS A 175 -15.84 -11.66 -8.19
N VAL A 176 -16.24 -12.71 -8.91
CA VAL A 176 -17.50 -12.71 -9.70
C VAL A 176 -18.70 -13.29 -8.95
N ASP A 177 -18.44 -14.08 -7.91
CA ASP A 177 -19.46 -14.72 -7.07
C ASP A 177 -19.00 -14.85 -5.62
N PHE A 178 -19.89 -15.31 -4.74
CA PHE A 178 -19.59 -15.49 -3.30
C PHE A 178 -18.41 -16.44 -3.07
N LEU A 179 -18.34 -17.54 -3.80
CA LEU A 179 -17.30 -18.55 -3.60
C LEU A 179 -15.90 -18.01 -4.03
N SER A 180 -15.83 -17.29 -5.15
CA SER A 180 -14.60 -16.66 -5.59
C SER A 180 -14.14 -15.56 -4.61
N CYS A 181 -15.08 -14.78 -4.04
CA CYS A 181 -14.79 -13.81 -2.98
C CYS A 181 -14.25 -14.49 -1.72
N LEU A 182 -14.88 -15.59 -1.29
CA LEU A 182 -14.48 -16.34 -0.11
C LEU A 182 -13.08 -16.94 -0.27
N ARG A 183 -12.81 -17.58 -1.41
CA ARG A 183 -11.49 -18.15 -1.74
C ARG A 183 -10.41 -17.08 -1.78
N HIS A 184 -10.72 -15.92 -2.37
CA HIS A 184 -9.77 -14.79 -2.42
C HIS A 184 -9.47 -14.28 -0.99
N SER A 185 -10.50 -14.10 -0.16
CA SER A 185 -10.33 -13.65 1.22
C SER A 185 -9.54 -14.65 2.06
N ALA A 186 -9.81 -15.93 1.93
CA ALA A 186 -9.07 -16.97 2.63
C ALA A 186 -7.57 -16.97 2.32
N ARG A 187 -7.21 -16.73 1.05
CA ARG A 187 -5.80 -16.65 0.63
C ARG A 187 -5.04 -15.49 1.28
N GLN A 188 -5.72 -14.41 1.66
CA GLN A 188 -5.07 -13.25 2.27
C GLN A 188 -4.56 -13.52 3.68
N PHE A 189 -5.11 -14.51 4.38
CA PHE A 189 -4.70 -14.87 5.73
C PHE A 189 -3.44 -15.72 5.77
N VAL A 190 -3.05 -16.36 4.66
CA VAL A 190 -1.81 -17.13 4.56
C VAL A 190 -0.72 -16.20 4.01
N VAL A 191 0.25 -15.88 4.84
CA VAL A 191 1.37 -15.00 4.49
C VAL A 191 2.69 -15.73 4.61
N ARG A 192 3.68 -15.31 3.82
CA ARG A 192 5.04 -15.84 3.91
C ARG A 192 5.94 -14.87 4.66
N ARG A 193 6.63 -15.41 5.65
CA ARG A 193 7.65 -14.69 6.43
C ARG A 193 8.90 -14.47 5.57
N ARG A 194 9.81 -13.62 6.05
CA ARG A 194 11.09 -13.36 5.38
C ARG A 194 11.97 -14.61 5.25
N ASP A 195 11.83 -15.56 6.18
CA ASP A 195 12.51 -16.87 6.17
C ASP A 195 11.85 -17.89 5.22
N GLY A 196 10.82 -17.49 4.48
CA GLY A 196 10.08 -18.32 3.52
C GLY A 196 8.96 -19.16 4.14
N ARG A 197 8.86 -19.27 5.45
CA ARG A 197 7.84 -20.08 6.14
C ARG A 197 6.47 -19.45 6.00
N ALA A 198 5.44 -20.29 5.86
CA ALA A 198 4.05 -19.84 5.85
C ALA A 198 3.51 -19.68 7.27
N GLU A 199 2.69 -18.66 7.49
CA GLU A 199 1.93 -18.47 8.72
C GLU A 199 0.51 -18.02 8.41
N VAL A 200 -0.42 -18.25 9.33
CA VAL A 200 -1.80 -17.78 9.24
C VAL A 200 -2.01 -16.63 10.20
N LEU A 201 -2.42 -15.49 9.67
CA LEU A 201 -2.78 -14.33 10.49
C LEU A 201 -4.20 -14.54 11.06
N ALA A 202 -4.36 -14.38 12.37
CA ALA A 202 -5.64 -14.54 13.03
C ALA A 202 -6.63 -13.41 12.71
N GLY A 203 -6.14 -12.22 12.36
CA GLY A 203 -7.00 -11.11 11.94
C GLY A 203 -6.23 -9.84 11.61
N TYR A 204 -6.51 -9.28 10.45
CA TYR A 204 -5.96 -7.99 10.02
C TYR A 204 -6.64 -6.82 10.73
N PRO A 205 -5.90 -5.75 11.03
CA PRO A 205 -4.44 -5.62 11.06
C PRO A 205 -3.84 -5.95 12.44
N TRP A 206 -4.66 -6.37 13.41
CA TRP A 206 -4.29 -6.37 14.83
C TRP A 206 -3.56 -7.62 15.30
N TYR A 207 -3.91 -8.79 14.75
CA TYR A 207 -3.44 -10.06 15.27
C TYR A 207 -2.46 -10.73 14.31
N GLY A 208 -1.36 -11.23 14.87
CA GLY A 208 -0.44 -12.12 14.18
C GLY A 208 -0.94 -13.58 14.19
N GLN A 209 -0.01 -14.51 14.16
CA GLN A 209 -0.32 -15.94 14.27
C GLN A 209 -0.79 -16.28 15.71
N ILE A 210 -1.91 -17.00 15.80
CA ILE A 210 -2.42 -17.57 17.04
C ILE A 210 -2.66 -19.05 16.79
N GLY A 211 -1.87 -19.94 17.42
CA GLY A 211 -1.81 -21.37 17.13
C GLY A 211 -3.17 -22.06 17.06
N ARG A 212 -4.02 -21.88 18.09
CA ARG A 212 -5.37 -22.48 18.11
C ARG A 212 -6.22 -22.02 16.90
N GLN A 213 -6.23 -20.73 16.61
CA GLN A 213 -7.03 -20.18 15.51
C GLN A 213 -6.49 -20.65 14.16
N THR A 214 -5.16 -20.70 14.02
CA THR A 214 -4.49 -21.25 12.86
C THR A 214 -4.93 -22.68 12.57
N LEU A 215 -4.82 -23.59 13.56
CA LEU A 215 -5.17 -25.00 13.38
C LEU A 215 -6.66 -25.21 13.05
N VAL A 216 -7.56 -24.42 13.65
CA VAL A 216 -9.00 -24.50 13.36
C VAL A 216 -9.32 -24.01 11.95
N ALA A 217 -8.65 -22.97 11.47
CA ALA A 217 -8.91 -22.37 10.17
C ALA A 217 -8.23 -23.11 9.00
N LEU A 218 -7.11 -23.78 9.27
CA LEU A 218 -6.21 -24.35 8.27
C LEU A 218 -6.90 -25.29 7.25
N PRO A 219 -7.85 -26.19 7.64
CA PRO A 219 -8.56 -27.01 6.67
C PRO A 219 -9.28 -26.18 5.61
N GLY A 220 -10.01 -25.14 6.00
CA GLY A 220 -10.78 -24.31 5.07
C GLY A 220 -9.93 -23.35 4.24
N ILE A 221 -8.88 -22.76 4.81
CA ILE A 221 -8.08 -21.75 4.13
C ILE A 221 -6.95 -22.33 3.27
N ALA A 222 -6.55 -23.59 3.48
CA ALA A 222 -5.48 -24.25 2.74
C ALA A 222 -5.95 -25.55 2.07
N LEU A 223 -6.39 -26.56 2.81
CA LEU A 223 -6.67 -27.89 2.25
C LEU A 223 -7.82 -27.87 1.23
N GLU A 224 -8.95 -27.26 1.56
CA GLU A 224 -10.11 -27.13 0.66
C GLU A 224 -9.79 -26.33 -0.63
N GLN A 225 -8.69 -25.60 -0.63
CA GLN A 225 -8.21 -24.86 -1.80
C GLN A 225 -7.12 -25.60 -2.58
N GLY A 226 -6.80 -26.83 -2.21
CA GLY A 226 -5.74 -27.62 -2.83
C GLY A 226 -4.31 -27.13 -2.53
N ARG A 227 -4.13 -26.30 -1.48
CA ARG A 227 -2.84 -25.71 -1.08
C ARG A 227 -2.17 -26.56 0.00
N THR A 228 -1.89 -27.82 -0.31
CA THR A 228 -1.34 -28.79 0.65
C THR A 228 0.05 -28.40 1.16
N GLU A 229 0.89 -27.84 0.28
CA GLU A 229 2.23 -27.37 0.68
C GLU A 229 2.16 -26.24 1.71
N ASP A 230 1.29 -25.24 1.49
CA ASP A 230 1.11 -24.17 2.48
C ASP A 230 0.56 -24.72 3.80
N CYS A 231 -0.29 -25.75 3.75
CA CYS A 231 -0.80 -26.39 4.96
C CYS A 231 0.33 -27.04 5.77
N LEU A 232 1.24 -27.78 5.11
CA LEU A 232 2.39 -28.40 5.75
C LEU A 232 3.35 -27.34 6.31
N ASP A 233 3.69 -26.33 5.52
CA ASP A 233 4.54 -25.22 5.94
C ASP A 233 3.99 -24.52 7.19
N VAL A 234 2.66 -24.32 7.26
CA VAL A 234 2.02 -23.69 8.43
C VAL A 234 2.08 -24.61 9.65
N LEU A 235 1.86 -25.92 9.49
CA LEU A 235 1.96 -26.87 10.60
C LEU A 235 3.37 -26.91 11.19
N ASP A 236 4.40 -26.72 10.38
CA ASP A 236 5.80 -26.66 10.83
C ASP A 236 6.13 -25.35 11.58
N THR A 237 5.25 -24.35 11.54
CA THR A 237 5.44 -23.03 12.20
C THR A 237 4.59 -22.81 13.44
N VAL A 238 3.61 -23.68 13.71
CA VAL A 238 2.71 -23.62 14.88
C VAL A 238 3.26 -24.44 16.03
#